data_6fb778f01cef17ddfe4e02c12bfb0339
#
_entry.id   6fb778f01cef17ddfe4e02c12bfb0339
#
_cell.length_a   1.000
_cell.length_b   1.000
_cell.length_c   1.000
_cell.angle_alpha   90.00
_cell.angle_beta   90.00
_cell.angle_gamma   90.00
#
_symmetry.space_group_name_H-M   'P 1'
#
loop_
_entity.id
_entity.type
_entity.pdbx_description
1 polymer ?
#
loop_
_entity_poly.entity_id
_entity_poly.type
_entity_poly.pdbx_seq_one_letter_code
_entity_poly.pdbx_strand_id
1 'polypeptide(L)'
;MFRRTARSLFALTALVACATAAQSAALTVSSYDMPNGDGQAHGGTYNYWDGTYTGSGDTTVDGSFLQGGTGALTDGVIATDPWNDVSNAAGVGPYVGWHSSPTITFHFANPVTINTIRLYVDDSNFGGVTAPSAVVVNGTSFDNSSYPLYFPGPQTITLAGVDIVGNSATLTLVDSSTWVFLSEVQFDGLVTTVPEAGNLAMMLAGLGLLGWASRRRA
;
A
#
# COMPACT_ATOMS: atom_id res chain seq x y z
N MET A 1 60.06 -51.58 -9.70
CA MET A 1 60.02 -50.34 -8.92
C MET A 1 59.01 -49.42 -9.54
N PHE A 2 57.69 -49.52 -9.18
CA PHE A 2 56.60 -48.71 -9.77
C PHE A 2 56.13 -47.74 -8.72
N ARG A 3 56.27 -46.41 -8.98
CA ARG A 3 55.73 -45.33 -8.18
C ARG A 3 54.28 -45.07 -8.66
N ARG A 4 53.31 -45.33 -7.76
CA ARG A 4 51.91 -44.91 -7.96
C ARG A 4 51.78 -43.47 -7.46
N THR A 5 51.53 -42.56 -8.37
CA THR A 5 51.11 -41.19 -8.09
C THR A 5 49.61 -41.17 -7.84
N ALA A 6 49.19 -40.89 -6.60
CA ALA A 6 47.79 -40.65 -6.24
C ALA A 6 47.41 -39.24 -6.70
N ARG A 7 46.45 -39.13 -7.64
CA ARG A 7 45.82 -37.90 -8.03
C ARG A 7 44.64 -37.63 -7.09
N SER A 8 44.79 -36.65 -6.21
CA SER A 8 43.69 -36.11 -5.40
C SER A 8 42.74 -35.31 -6.29
N LEU A 9 41.54 -35.82 -6.54
CA LEU A 9 40.46 -35.07 -7.15
C LEU A 9 39.85 -34.13 -6.10
N PHE A 10 40.10 -32.84 -6.18
CA PHE A 10 39.35 -31.83 -5.46
C PHE A 10 37.99 -31.63 -6.17
N ALA A 11 36.92 -32.16 -5.59
CA ALA A 11 35.55 -31.81 -6.01
C ALA A 11 35.21 -30.45 -5.43
N LEU A 12 35.24 -29.41 -6.29
CA LEU A 12 34.76 -28.07 -5.98
C LEU A 12 33.22 -28.06 -6.15
N THR A 13 32.48 -28.24 -5.05
CA THR A 13 31.01 -28.13 -5.05
C THR A 13 30.66 -26.64 -5.10
N ALA A 14 30.30 -26.15 -6.28
CA ALA A 14 29.77 -24.81 -6.44
C ALA A 14 28.36 -24.72 -5.81
N LEU A 15 28.24 -24.01 -4.71
CA LEU A 15 26.94 -23.68 -4.09
C LEU A 15 26.29 -22.59 -4.94
N VAL A 16 25.38 -22.96 -5.83
CA VAL A 16 24.56 -22.00 -6.58
C VAL A 16 23.50 -21.46 -5.63
N ALA A 17 23.71 -20.27 -5.08
CA ALA A 17 22.68 -19.52 -4.40
C ALA A 17 21.68 -19.03 -5.43
N CYS A 18 20.52 -19.68 -5.57
CA CYS A 18 19.38 -19.13 -6.31
C CYS A 18 18.87 -17.91 -5.54
N ALA A 19 19.25 -16.71 -5.99
CA ALA A 19 18.57 -15.49 -5.61
C ALA A 19 17.19 -15.51 -6.30
N THR A 20 16.13 -15.82 -5.56
CA THR A 20 14.77 -15.59 -6.03
C THR A 20 14.56 -14.09 -6.09
N ALA A 21 14.29 -13.56 -7.29
CA ALA A 21 13.86 -12.17 -7.42
C ALA A 21 12.57 -12.00 -6.60
N ALA A 22 12.58 -11.10 -5.64
CA ALA A 22 11.37 -10.77 -4.89
C ALA A 22 10.41 -10.09 -5.87
N GLN A 23 9.23 -10.69 -6.06
CA GLN A 23 8.19 -10.16 -6.92
C GLN A 23 7.30 -9.22 -6.10
N SER A 24 6.95 -8.07 -6.69
CA SER A 24 5.98 -7.14 -6.11
C SER A 24 4.65 -7.84 -5.88
N ALA A 25 4.10 -7.71 -4.69
CA ALA A 25 2.83 -8.28 -4.28
C ALA A 25 1.97 -7.23 -3.59
N ALA A 26 0.66 -7.49 -3.49
CA ALA A 26 -0.23 -6.64 -2.72
C ALA A 26 0.23 -6.59 -1.25
N LEU A 27 0.33 -5.37 -0.72
CA LEU A 27 0.69 -5.10 0.66
C LEU A 27 -0.57 -4.87 1.49
N THR A 28 -0.62 -5.47 2.67
CA THR A 28 -1.76 -5.30 3.58
C THR A 28 -1.53 -4.08 4.47
N VAL A 29 -2.46 -3.13 4.41
CA VAL A 29 -2.54 -2.00 5.34
C VAL A 29 -3.00 -2.51 6.69
N SER A 30 -2.31 -2.15 7.77
CA SER A 30 -2.69 -2.53 9.14
C SER A 30 -3.64 -1.52 9.78
N SER A 31 -3.54 -0.26 9.42
CA SER A 31 -4.42 0.84 9.83
C SER A 31 -4.18 2.07 8.97
N TYR A 32 -5.08 3.05 9.05
CA TYR A 32 -4.84 4.39 8.52
C TYR A 32 -5.38 5.47 9.46
N ASP A 33 -4.80 6.67 9.32
CA ASP A 33 -5.20 7.87 10.05
C ASP A 33 -5.62 8.93 9.05
N MET A 34 -6.75 9.60 9.27
CA MET A 34 -7.27 10.64 8.36
C MET A 34 -8.29 11.55 9.05
N PRO A 35 -8.55 12.75 8.50
CA PRO A 35 -9.81 13.43 8.79
C PRO A 35 -10.96 12.61 8.20
N ASN A 36 -12.03 12.39 8.96
CA ASN A 36 -13.24 11.74 8.43
C ASN A 36 -13.77 12.50 7.21
N GLY A 37 -14.52 11.83 6.36
CA GLY A 37 -15.22 12.47 5.27
C GLY A 37 -16.23 13.52 5.75
N ASP A 38 -16.71 14.32 4.83
CA ASP A 38 -17.76 15.30 5.10
C ASP A 38 -19.13 14.65 4.93
N GLY A 39 -19.99 14.85 5.92
CA GLY A 39 -21.36 14.39 5.85
C GLY A 39 -22.27 15.47 5.29
N GLN A 40 -23.53 15.10 5.14
CA GLN A 40 -24.63 16.01 4.91
C GLN A 40 -24.57 16.84 3.63
N ALA A 41 -23.98 16.36 2.56
CA ALA A 41 -24.23 16.91 1.25
C ALA A 41 -25.73 16.88 0.95
N HIS A 42 -26.21 17.82 0.15
CA HIS A 42 -27.62 17.93 -0.24
C HIS A 42 -28.59 18.14 0.94
N GLY A 43 -28.18 18.93 1.95
CA GLY A 43 -29.01 19.22 3.11
C GLY A 43 -29.22 18.03 4.05
N GLY A 44 -28.24 17.13 4.14
CA GLY A 44 -28.26 15.97 5.01
C GLY A 44 -28.78 14.68 4.36
N THR A 45 -28.90 14.68 3.03
CA THR A 45 -29.41 13.50 2.31
C THR A 45 -28.34 12.42 2.08
N TYR A 46 -27.07 12.82 1.96
CA TYR A 46 -25.94 11.91 1.74
C TYR A 46 -24.85 12.17 2.78
N ASN A 47 -24.29 11.11 3.33
CA ASN A 47 -23.15 11.15 4.22
C ASN A 47 -21.99 10.42 3.55
N TYR A 48 -20.81 11.06 3.51
CA TYR A 48 -19.61 10.48 2.91
C TYR A 48 -18.52 10.24 3.95
N TRP A 49 -18.94 9.94 5.16
CA TRP A 49 -18.07 9.51 6.26
C TRP A 49 -17.56 8.09 6.04
N ASP A 50 -16.45 7.75 6.64
CA ASP A 50 -16.05 6.37 6.79
C ASP A 50 -16.83 5.72 7.96
N GLY A 51 -18.08 5.36 7.69
CA GLY A 51 -18.99 4.78 8.68
C GLY A 51 -18.59 3.37 9.13
N THR A 52 -17.65 2.73 8.43
CA THR A 52 -17.15 1.37 8.73
C THR A 52 -15.83 1.38 9.50
N TYR A 53 -15.30 2.56 9.79
CA TYR A 53 -13.99 2.69 10.45
C TYR A 53 -13.96 2.03 11.83
N THR A 54 -12.92 1.23 12.09
CA THR A 54 -12.81 0.38 13.29
C THR A 54 -11.92 0.95 14.39
N GLY A 55 -11.19 2.05 14.11
CA GLY A 55 -10.28 2.70 15.05
C GLY A 55 -10.97 3.67 16.01
N SER A 56 -10.21 4.61 16.51
CA SER A 56 -10.71 5.71 17.36
C SER A 56 -11.09 6.93 16.50
N GLY A 57 -11.99 7.78 17.03
CA GLY A 57 -12.56 8.96 16.38
C GLY A 57 -14.07 8.83 16.25
N ASP A 58 -14.73 9.92 15.86
CA ASP A 58 -16.18 9.93 15.64
C ASP A 58 -16.47 9.80 14.15
N THR A 59 -17.02 8.66 13.75
CA THR A 59 -17.34 8.34 12.35
C THR A 59 -18.59 9.07 11.84
N THR A 60 -19.23 9.89 12.65
CA THR A 60 -20.47 10.63 12.31
C THR A 60 -20.29 12.14 12.35
N VAL A 61 -19.06 12.62 12.50
CA VAL A 61 -18.69 14.03 12.56
C VAL A 61 -17.74 14.38 11.43
N ASP A 62 -18.06 15.45 10.69
CA ASP A 62 -17.26 15.96 9.59
C ASP A 62 -15.85 16.31 10.05
N GLY A 63 -14.84 15.79 9.32
CA GLY A 63 -13.44 16.05 9.61
C GLY A 63 -12.93 15.56 10.96
N SER A 64 -13.72 14.78 11.71
CA SER A 64 -13.25 14.13 12.95
C SER A 64 -12.01 13.32 12.66
N PHE A 65 -10.95 13.45 13.48
CA PHE A 65 -9.73 12.70 13.24
C PHE A 65 -9.91 11.23 13.60
N LEU A 66 -9.84 10.37 12.60
CA LEU A 66 -9.90 8.91 12.71
C LEU A 66 -8.48 8.36 12.79
N GLN A 67 -8.22 7.44 13.75
CA GLN A 67 -6.87 6.94 14.02
C GLN A 67 -6.82 5.45 14.38
N GLY A 68 -5.83 4.75 13.83
CA GLY A 68 -5.41 3.41 14.25
C GLY A 68 -6.34 2.27 13.82
N GLY A 69 -7.31 2.54 12.94
CA GLY A 69 -8.25 1.54 12.42
C GLY A 69 -8.13 1.30 10.93
N THR A 70 -9.01 0.46 10.43
CA THR A 70 -9.28 0.22 9.01
C THR A 70 -10.75 0.49 8.74
N GLY A 71 -11.14 0.71 7.50
CA GLY A 71 -12.52 0.98 7.09
C GLY A 71 -12.64 0.98 5.58
N ALA A 72 -13.53 1.79 5.03
CA ALA A 72 -13.90 1.79 3.62
C ALA A 72 -12.73 1.96 2.65
N LEU A 73 -11.64 2.62 3.05
CA LEU A 73 -10.48 2.83 2.17
C LEU A 73 -9.58 1.61 2.00
N THR A 74 -9.81 0.52 2.74
CA THR A 74 -8.94 -0.68 2.75
C THR A 74 -9.72 -1.97 2.96
N ASP A 75 -11.03 -1.98 2.71
CA ASP A 75 -11.90 -3.14 2.87
C ASP A 75 -11.99 -4.03 1.61
N GLY A 76 -11.37 -3.61 0.51
CA GLY A 76 -11.36 -4.29 -0.77
C GLY A 76 -12.59 -3.99 -1.64
N VAL A 77 -13.46 -3.08 -1.21
CA VAL A 77 -14.65 -2.69 -1.98
C VAL A 77 -14.32 -1.55 -2.94
N ILE A 78 -14.19 -1.87 -4.21
CA ILE A 78 -13.95 -0.90 -5.28
C ILE A 78 -15.28 -0.48 -5.86
N ALA A 79 -15.57 0.84 -5.85
CA ALA A 79 -16.76 1.36 -6.48
C ALA A 79 -16.70 1.17 -8.02
N THR A 80 -17.78 0.67 -8.58
CA THR A 80 -17.95 0.43 -10.03
C THR A 80 -18.80 1.48 -10.71
N ASP A 81 -19.56 2.25 -9.93
CA ASP A 81 -20.51 3.25 -10.41
C ASP A 81 -20.26 4.59 -9.71
N PRO A 82 -20.70 5.73 -10.30
CA PRO A 82 -20.59 7.05 -9.69
C PRO A 82 -21.27 7.12 -8.32
N TRP A 83 -20.79 8.01 -7.47
CA TRP A 83 -21.26 8.19 -6.10
C TRP A 83 -22.79 8.31 -5.97
N ASN A 84 -23.46 9.00 -6.90
CA ASN A 84 -24.91 9.22 -6.87
C ASN A 84 -25.72 7.96 -7.15
N ASP A 85 -25.11 6.94 -7.73
CA ASP A 85 -25.76 5.64 -8.02
C ASP A 85 -25.55 4.62 -6.89
N VAL A 86 -24.45 4.76 -6.11
CA VAL A 86 -24.07 3.79 -5.06
C VAL A 86 -24.18 4.34 -3.64
N SER A 87 -24.13 5.66 -3.44
CA SER A 87 -24.31 6.27 -2.12
C SER A 87 -25.80 6.45 -1.81
N ASN A 88 -26.16 6.42 -0.55
CA ASN A 88 -27.52 6.62 -0.09
C ASN A 88 -27.58 7.51 1.15
N ALA A 89 -28.82 7.90 1.52
CA ALA A 89 -29.09 8.75 2.68
C ALA A 89 -28.63 8.17 4.02
N ALA A 90 -28.41 6.87 4.11
CA ALA A 90 -27.92 6.22 5.33
C ALA A 90 -26.39 6.31 5.47
N GLY A 91 -25.68 6.90 4.52
CA GLY A 91 -24.21 6.98 4.52
C GLY A 91 -23.52 5.65 4.28
N VAL A 92 -24.24 4.69 3.70
CA VAL A 92 -23.71 3.37 3.35
C VAL A 92 -23.40 3.40 1.87
N GLY A 93 -22.19 3.78 1.54
CA GLY A 93 -21.66 3.74 0.17
C GLY A 93 -20.19 3.39 0.23
N PRO A 94 -19.59 2.99 -0.88
CA PRO A 94 -18.18 2.63 -0.92
C PRO A 94 -17.26 3.86 -0.87
N TYR A 95 -17.78 5.07 -0.99
CA TYR A 95 -16.98 6.28 -1.06
C TYR A 95 -16.87 7.01 0.27
N VAL A 96 -15.68 7.42 0.61
CA VAL A 96 -15.40 8.49 1.56
C VAL A 96 -15.13 9.76 0.76
N GLY A 97 -15.75 10.89 1.13
CA GLY A 97 -15.70 12.13 0.36
C GLY A 97 -15.35 13.34 1.22
N TRP A 98 -14.58 14.26 0.67
CA TRP A 98 -14.13 15.49 1.35
C TRP A 98 -14.34 16.71 0.48
N HIS A 99 -14.69 17.84 1.14
CA HIS A 99 -14.72 19.19 0.54
C HIS A 99 -13.35 19.86 0.50
N SER A 100 -12.32 19.20 1.01
CA SER A 100 -10.98 19.76 1.14
C SER A 100 -9.96 18.73 0.70
N SER A 101 -8.70 19.10 0.65
CA SER A 101 -7.59 18.21 0.35
C SER A 101 -7.24 17.33 1.57
N PRO A 102 -7.78 16.11 1.72
CA PRO A 102 -7.48 15.26 2.87
C PRO A 102 -6.04 14.76 2.83
N THR A 103 -5.45 14.61 4.00
CA THR A 103 -4.17 13.91 4.18
C THR A 103 -4.44 12.63 4.94
N ILE A 104 -4.08 11.50 4.35
CA ILE A 104 -4.31 10.15 4.85
C ILE A 104 -2.95 9.47 5.05
N THR A 105 -2.71 8.91 6.23
CA THR A 105 -1.49 8.15 6.51
C THR A 105 -1.83 6.68 6.68
N PHE A 106 -1.34 5.85 5.79
CA PHE A 106 -1.49 4.39 5.83
C PHE A 106 -0.31 3.77 6.56
N HIS A 107 -0.57 2.79 7.43
CA HIS A 107 0.41 2.09 8.24
C HIS A 107 0.50 0.62 7.86
N PHE A 108 1.69 0.07 7.93
CA PHE A 108 1.99 -1.34 7.66
C PHE A 108 2.59 -1.99 8.90
N ALA A 109 2.19 -3.23 9.20
CA ALA A 109 2.68 -3.96 10.36
C ALA A 109 4.20 -4.25 10.34
N ASN A 110 4.76 -4.33 9.14
CA ASN A 110 6.19 -4.54 8.92
C ASN A 110 6.74 -3.47 7.99
N PRO A 111 8.05 -3.20 7.98
CA PRO A 111 8.65 -2.36 6.97
C PRO A 111 8.41 -2.93 5.57
N VAL A 112 8.05 -2.06 4.64
CA VAL A 112 7.75 -2.39 3.25
C VAL A 112 8.57 -1.53 2.29
N THR A 113 8.73 -1.99 1.07
CA THR A 113 9.10 -1.15 -0.07
C THR A 113 7.88 -1.08 -0.98
N ILE A 114 7.25 0.09 -1.08
CA ILE A 114 6.08 0.32 -1.92
C ILE A 114 6.57 0.82 -3.28
N ASN A 115 6.18 0.14 -4.35
CA ASN A 115 6.53 0.51 -5.72
C ASN A 115 5.36 1.13 -6.47
N THR A 116 4.14 0.73 -6.14
CA THR A 116 2.93 1.19 -6.82
C THR A 116 1.82 1.45 -5.81
N ILE A 117 1.07 2.53 -6.02
CA ILE A 117 -0.15 2.86 -5.28
C ILE A 117 -1.28 2.99 -6.29
N ARG A 118 -2.44 2.36 -6.01
CA ARG A 118 -3.67 2.54 -6.77
C ARG A 118 -4.70 3.19 -5.89
N LEU A 119 -5.30 4.28 -6.41
CA LEU A 119 -6.40 4.97 -5.77
C LEU A 119 -7.63 4.81 -6.67
N TYR A 120 -8.76 4.42 -6.10
CA TYR A 120 -10.02 4.25 -6.81
C TYR A 120 -10.92 5.44 -6.47
N VAL A 121 -11.01 6.39 -7.38
CA VAL A 121 -11.66 7.69 -7.22
C VAL A 121 -12.91 7.81 -8.08
N ASP A 122 -13.81 8.73 -7.74
CA ASP A 122 -14.89 9.14 -8.62
C ASP A 122 -14.49 10.43 -9.39
N ASP A 123 -14.63 10.40 -10.71
CA ASP A 123 -14.43 11.55 -11.61
C ASP A 123 -15.70 11.79 -12.46
N SER A 124 -16.86 11.57 -11.88
CA SER A 124 -18.13 11.69 -12.60
C SER A 124 -18.44 13.10 -13.06
N ASN A 125 -17.83 14.11 -12.47
CA ASN A 125 -18.16 15.54 -12.64
C ASN A 125 -19.60 15.87 -12.24
N PHE A 126 -20.31 14.95 -11.58
CA PHE A 126 -21.65 15.16 -11.09
C PHE A 126 -21.61 15.71 -9.65
N GLY A 127 -22.37 16.76 -9.37
CA GLY A 127 -22.36 17.40 -8.04
C GLY A 127 -21.03 18.04 -7.63
N GLY A 128 -20.10 18.25 -8.57
CA GLY A 128 -18.77 18.79 -8.30
C GLY A 128 -17.76 17.75 -7.78
N VAL A 129 -18.05 16.47 -7.98
CA VAL A 129 -17.12 15.39 -7.67
C VAL A 129 -16.14 15.19 -8.82
N THR A 130 -14.85 15.37 -8.55
CA THR A 130 -13.78 15.22 -9.53
C THR A 130 -12.62 14.44 -8.94
N ALA A 131 -11.85 13.80 -9.80
CA ALA A 131 -10.56 13.25 -9.38
C ALA A 131 -9.64 14.36 -8.85
N PRO A 132 -8.74 14.07 -7.90
CA PRO A 132 -7.77 15.05 -7.41
C PRO A 132 -6.90 15.59 -8.55
N SER A 133 -6.55 16.87 -8.51
CA SER A 133 -5.65 17.51 -9.48
C SER A 133 -4.21 17.01 -9.33
N ALA A 134 -3.84 16.56 -8.14
CA ALA A 134 -2.59 15.91 -7.82
C ALA A 134 -2.76 14.99 -6.60
N VAL A 135 -1.91 13.98 -6.52
CA VAL A 135 -1.71 13.17 -5.32
C VAL A 135 -0.29 13.43 -4.82
N VAL A 136 -0.16 13.93 -3.59
CA VAL A 136 1.15 14.12 -2.97
C VAL A 136 1.44 12.92 -2.09
N VAL A 137 2.50 12.18 -2.40
CA VAL A 137 2.91 10.96 -1.70
C VAL A 137 4.23 11.23 -0.98
N ASN A 138 4.23 11.21 0.35
CA ASN A 138 5.40 11.53 1.17
C ASN A 138 6.11 12.83 0.72
N GLY A 139 5.37 13.84 0.31
CA GLY A 139 5.89 15.12 -0.17
C GLY A 139 6.24 15.18 -1.67
N THR A 140 6.19 14.08 -2.40
CA THR A 140 6.37 14.06 -3.86
C THR A 140 5.02 14.18 -4.55
N SER A 141 4.87 15.15 -5.45
CA SER A 141 3.62 15.41 -6.16
C SER A 141 3.55 14.64 -7.48
N PHE A 142 2.41 13.97 -7.69
CA PHE A 142 2.00 13.33 -8.94
C PHE A 142 0.73 14.04 -9.43
N ASP A 143 0.80 14.69 -10.56
CA ASP A 143 -0.32 15.42 -11.18
C ASP A 143 -1.01 14.60 -12.29
N ASN A 144 -2.02 15.18 -12.93
CA ASN A 144 -2.78 14.52 -13.98
C ASN A 144 -1.94 14.10 -15.21
N SER A 145 -0.72 14.61 -15.37
CA SER A 145 0.18 14.16 -16.43
C SER A 145 0.78 12.79 -16.08
N SER A 146 0.82 12.46 -14.80
CA SER A 146 1.31 11.17 -14.27
C SER A 146 0.22 10.09 -14.23
N TYR A 147 -1.06 10.46 -14.25
CA TYR A 147 -2.21 9.55 -14.23
C TYR A 147 -3.36 10.08 -15.09
N PRO A 148 -3.31 9.94 -16.41
CA PRO A 148 -4.35 10.45 -17.28
C PRO A 148 -5.71 9.81 -16.95
N LEU A 149 -6.75 10.65 -16.90
CA LEU A 149 -8.15 10.24 -16.74
C LEU A 149 -8.80 10.20 -18.12
N TYR A 150 -9.60 9.18 -18.39
CA TYR A 150 -10.04 8.90 -19.76
C TYR A 150 -11.51 9.28 -20.04
N PHE A 151 -12.39 9.20 -19.04
CA PHE A 151 -13.82 9.51 -19.18
C PHE A 151 -14.46 9.74 -17.81
N PRO A 152 -15.62 10.43 -17.75
CA PRO A 152 -16.33 10.65 -16.49
C PRO A 152 -16.76 9.34 -15.84
N GLY A 153 -16.64 9.26 -14.51
CA GLY A 153 -17.06 8.12 -13.70
C GLY A 153 -15.95 7.61 -12.78
N PRO A 154 -16.11 6.42 -12.19
CA PRO A 154 -15.07 5.78 -11.38
C PRO A 154 -13.79 5.56 -12.18
N GLN A 155 -12.67 5.99 -11.62
CA GLN A 155 -11.36 5.94 -12.25
C GLN A 155 -10.35 5.28 -11.31
N THR A 156 -9.30 4.70 -11.90
CA THR A 156 -8.15 4.21 -11.14
C THR A 156 -6.94 5.08 -11.43
N ILE A 157 -6.45 5.79 -10.42
CA ILE A 157 -5.17 6.48 -10.46
C ILE A 157 -4.09 5.46 -10.08
N THR A 158 -3.13 5.24 -10.96
CA THR A 158 -1.99 4.34 -10.69
C THR A 158 -0.70 5.14 -10.64
N LEU A 159 -0.10 5.22 -9.46
CA LEU A 159 1.18 5.86 -9.22
C LEU A 159 2.27 4.78 -9.17
N ALA A 160 3.07 4.70 -10.22
CA ALA A 160 4.17 3.74 -10.32
C ALA A 160 5.51 4.40 -9.99
N GLY A 161 6.46 3.62 -9.46
CA GLY A 161 7.80 4.12 -9.13
C GLY A 161 7.81 5.10 -7.96
N VAL A 162 6.93 4.91 -6.98
CA VAL A 162 6.88 5.77 -5.78
C VAL A 162 8.03 5.50 -4.81
N ASP A 163 8.61 4.30 -4.84
CA ASP A 163 9.83 3.83 -4.14
C ASP A 163 9.89 4.22 -2.65
N ILE A 164 8.77 4.05 -1.93
CA ILE A 164 8.68 4.35 -0.51
C ILE A 164 9.24 3.18 0.30
N VAL A 165 10.17 3.46 1.19
CA VAL A 165 10.70 2.47 2.14
C VAL A 165 10.33 2.89 3.56
N GLY A 166 9.64 2.01 4.28
CA GLY A 166 9.22 2.29 5.65
C GLY A 166 8.01 1.47 6.07
N ASN A 167 7.37 1.88 7.15
CA ASN A 167 6.15 1.25 7.66
C ASN A 167 4.92 2.16 7.54
N SER A 168 5.03 3.27 6.80
CA SER A 168 3.90 4.17 6.52
C SER A 168 4.05 4.86 5.18
N ALA A 169 2.92 5.24 4.58
CA ALA A 169 2.81 6.09 3.41
C ALA A 169 1.75 7.17 3.67
N THR A 170 2.11 8.44 3.45
CA THR A 170 1.18 9.56 3.60
C THR A 170 0.79 10.09 2.22
N LEU A 171 -0.51 10.16 1.98
CA LEU A 171 -1.11 10.65 0.75
C LEU A 171 -1.94 11.89 1.03
N THR A 172 -1.71 12.97 0.27
CA THR A 172 -2.62 14.12 0.24
C THR A 172 -3.29 14.18 -1.11
N LEU A 173 -4.62 14.14 -1.13
CA LEU A 173 -5.41 14.30 -2.35
C LEU A 173 -5.66 15.79 -2.55
N VAL A 174 -5.03 16.39 -3.56
CA VAL A 174 -5.20 17.82 -3.85
C VAL A 174 -6.51 18.01 -4.57
N ASP A 175 -7.44 18.67 -3.91
CA ASP A 175 -8.76 18.97 -4.46
C ASP A 175 -8.67 19.80 -5.73
N SER A 176 -9.51 19.49 -6.72
CA SER A 176 -9.57 20.20 -8.00
C SER A 176 -10.92 20.93 -8.23
N SER A 177 -11.91 20.68 -7.39
CA SER A 177 -13.26 21.23 -7.53
C SER A 177 -13.94 21.42 -6.18
N THR A 178 -15.07 20.74 -5.96
CA THR A 178 -15.85 20.85 -4.71
C THR A 178 -15.66 19.61 -3.83
N TRP A 179 -15.53 18.44 -4.45
CA TRP A 179 -15.43 17.17 -3.76
C TRP A 179 -14.33 16.28 -4.35
N VAL A 180 -13.62 15.59 -3.48
CA VAL A 180 -12.77 14.45 -3.82
C VAL A 180 -13.34 13.21 -3.14
N PHE A 181 -13.59 12.16 -3.93
CA PHE A 181 -14.14 10.89 -3.45
C PHE A 181 -13.17 9.74 -3.70
N LEU A 182 -13.03 8.88 -2.69
CA LEU A 182 -12.13 7.73 -2.71
C LEU A 182 -12.86 6.52 -2.14
N SER A 183 -12.83 5.40 -2.86
CA SER A 183 -13.46 4.15 -2.42
C SER A 183 -12.46 3.13 -1.88
N GLU A 184 -11.24 3.10 -2.42
CA GLU A 184 -10.23 2.12 -2.01
C GLU A 184 -8.83 2.62 -2.33
N VAL A 185 -7.84 2.20 -1.53
CA VAL A 185 -6.41 2.40 -1.81
C VAL A 185 -5.68 1.08 -1.68
N GLN A 186 -4.94 0.72 -2.73
CA GLN A 186 -4.14 -0.49 -2.76
C GLN A 186 -2.67 -0.16 -2.95
N PHE A 187 -1.82 -0.95 -2.31
CA PHE A 187 -0.37 -0.81 -2.36
C PHE A 187 0.26 -2.10 -2.87
N ASP A 188 1.20 -1.99 -3.82
CA ASP A 188 2.01 -3.10 -4.26
C ASP A 188 3.48 -2.84 -3.96
N GLY A 189 4.15 -3.89 -3.55
CA GLY A 189 5.56 -3.78 -3.20
C GLY A 189 6.11 -5.06 -2.57
N LEU A 190 7.06 -4.90 -1.68
CA LEU A 190 7.75 -5.98 -0.99
C LEU A 190 7.69 -5.75 0.51
N VAL A 191 7.39 -6.80 1.27
CA VAL A 191 7.64 -6.78 2.71
C VAL A 191 9.13 -6.98 2.93
N THR A 192 9.76 -6.03 3.60
CA THR A 192 11.19 -6.11 3.93
C THR A 192 11.34 -7.05 5.12
N THR A 193 11.56 -8.34 4.84
CA THR A 193 11.91 -9.29 5.89
C THR A 193 13.34 -9.00 6.34
N VAL A 194 13.53 -8.54 7.56
CA VAL A 194 14.86 -8.54 8.19
C VAL A 194 15.22 -10.01 8.40
N PRO A 195 16.31 -10.53 7.79
CA PRO A 195 16.75 -11.90 8.06
C PRO A 195 16.95 -12.02 9.57
N GLU A 196 16.23 -12.92 10.23
CA GLU A 196 16.43 -13.17 11.65
C GLU A 196 17.89 -13.52 11.89
N ALA A 197 18.51 -12.86 12.86
CA ALA A 197 19.90 -13.11 13.22
C ALA A 197 20.18 -14.61 13.48
N GLY A 198 19.15 -15.36 13.88
CA GLY A 198 19.15 -16.80 14.01
C GLY A 198 19.46 -17.56 12.71
N ASN A 199 18.90 -17.13 11.59
CA ASN A 199 19.13 -17.78 10.29
C ASN A 199 20.57 -17.58 9.81
N LEU A 200 21.13 -16.39 10.04
CA LEU A 200 22.53 -16.08 9.73
C LEU A 200 23.48 -16.88 10.65
N ALA A 201 23.17 -16.96 11.95
CA ALA A 201 23.94 -17.74 12.91
C ALA A 201 23.90 -19.24 12.59
N MET A 202 22.76 -19.78 12.20
CA MET A 202 22.61 -21.19 11.77
C MET A 202 23.41 -21.47 10.50
N MET A 203 23.40 -20.57 9.52
CA MET A 203 24.19 -20.72 8.30
C MET A 203 25.69 -20.67 8.58
N LEU A 204 26.15 -19.75 9.43
CA LEU A 204 27.55 -19.67 9.86
C LEU A 204 27.98 -20.89 10.69
N ALA A 205 27.11 -21.37 11.58
CA ALA A 205 27.36 -22.60 12.35
C ALA A 205 27.44 -23.83 11.42
N GLY A 206 26.58 -23.96 10.43
CA GLY A 206 26.62 -25.01 9.42
C GLY A 206 27.89 -25.00 8.58
N LEU A 207 28.33 -23.83 8.12
CA LEU A 207 29.59 -23.67 7.39
C LEU A 207 30.79 -23.95 8.27
N GLY A 208 30.77 -23.55 9.56
CA GLY A 208 31.81 -23.87 10.54
C GLY A 208 31.97 -25.38 10.78
N LEU A 209 30.86 -26.12 10.91
CA LEU A 209 30.86 -27.57 11.07
C LEU A 209 31.39 -28.27 9.82
N LEU A 210 31.05 -27.83 8.64
CA LEU A 210 31.55 -28.37 7.38
C LEU A 210 33.06 -28.14 7.23
N GLY A 211 33.54 -26.95 7.58
CA GLY A 211 34.97 -26.62 7.58
C GLY A 211 35.77 -27.45 8.59
N TRP A 212 35.21 -27.71 9.77
CA TRP A 212 35.82 -28.56 10.77
C TRP A 212 35.87 -30.03 10.35
N ALA A 213 34.77 -30.57 9.78
CA ALA A 213 34.68 -31.92 9.29
C ALA A 213 35.66 -32.20 8.13
N SER A 214 35.89 -31.24 7.24
CA SER A 214 36.84 -31.36 6.14
C SER A 214 38.30 -31.43 6.61
N ARG A 215 38.65 -30.68 7.66
CA ARG A 215 39.99 -30.70 8.26
C ARG A 215 40.34 -32.02 8.95
N ARG A 216 39.35 -32.80 9.41
CA ARG A 216 39.59 -34.13 10.04
C ARG A 216 39.82 -35.25 9.03
N ARG A 217 39.54 -35.02 7.74
CA ARG A 217 39.71 -36.02 6.67
C ARG A 217 40.97 -35.82 5.84
N ALA A 218 41.71 -34.76 6.08
CA ALA A 218 43.02 -34.47 5.50
C ALA A 218 44.15 -34.88 6.48
#